data_d79fc4bc73e6953c64671729c4a8cdb4
#
_entry.id   d79fc4bc73e6953c64671729c4a8cdb4
#
_cell.length_a   1.000
_cell.length_b   1.000
_cell.length_c   1.000
_cell.angle_alpha   90.00
_cell.angle_beta   90.00
_cell.angle_gamma   90.00
#
_symmetry.space_group_name_H-M   'P 1'
#
loop_
_entity.id
_entity.type
_entity.pdbx_description
1 polymer ?
#
loop_
_entity_poly.entity_id
_entity_poly.type
_entity_poly.pdbx_seq_one_letter_code
_entity_poly.pdbx_strand_id
1 'polypeptide(L)'
;LSETDLAAALADLDYYKDYTLATTMVYDRGNGDEEEVLKEEPLRIDLKKVEIKNIKETSLISVDDQGLETDSSLLSETPSDVKPYYLKVTTHDNKVTKLAVDKIEEVTVDGATLYKVTAKAPDLVQRTGDNQFNENYVHYIAKPKAHEGDVYYNFNELVKAMQANPTGIFKLGSNMNAANVQPAGKSYVTNAFKGILESTDGNTFAIHNITRPLFGNIEGGSVKNLLLENVNI
;
A
#
# COMPACT_ATOMS: atom_id res chain seq x y z
N LEU A 1 -22.29 9.53 40.14
CA LEU A 1 -22.29 8.81 38.86
C LEU A 1 -22.33 7.30 39.20
N SER A 2 -23.28 6.57 38.61
CA SER A 2 -23.24 5.11 38.67
C SER A 2 -22.12 4.57 37.75
N GLU A 3 -21.66 3.34 38.00
CA GLU A 3 -20.71 2.67 37.11
C GLU A 3 -21.23 2.59 35.68
N THR A 4 -22.56 2.45 35.53
CA THR A 4 -23.22 2.41 34.20
C THR A 4 -23.14 3.74 33.47
N ASP A 5 -23.35 4.87 34.19
CA ASP A 5 -23.27 6.22 33.57
C ASP A 5 -21.85 6.55 33.20
N LEU A 6 -20.86 6.16 34.02
CA LEU A 6 -19.46 6.33 33.72
C LEU A 6 -19.04 5.48 32.51
N ALA A 7 -19.48 4.22 32.46
CA ALA A 7 -19.19 3.34 31.33
C ALA A 7 -19.79 3.86 30.01
N ALA A 8 -21.00 4.41 30.04
CA ALA A 8 -21.63 5.01 28.86
C ALA A 8 -20.88 6.27 28.40
N ALA A 9 -20.47 7.14 29.34
CA ALA A 9 -19.69 8.34 28.99
C ALA A 9 -18.31 8.00 28.44
N LEU A 10 -17.68 6.92 28.92
CA LEU A 10 -16.36 6.48 28.42
C LEU A 10 -16.45 5.75 27.07
N ALA A 11 -17.62 5.22 26.69
CA ALA A 11 -17.81 4.48 25.44
C ALA A 11 -17.66 5.38 24.20
N ASP A 12 -17.95 6.68 24.35
CA ASP A 12 -17.89 7.68 23.26
C ASP A 12 -16.52 8.38 23.17
N LEU A 13 -15.56 8.02 24.03
CA LEU A 13 -14.24 8.63 24.01
C LEU A 13 -13.34 7.96 22.96
N ASP A 14 -12.64 8.80 22.21
CA ASP A 14 -11.61 8.34 21.28
C ASP A 14 -10.39 7.80 22.03
N TYR A 15 -9.84 6.70 21.57
CA TYR A 15 -8.56 6.20 22.06
C TYR A 15 -7.42 7.16 21.72
N TYR A 16 -6.38 7.19 22.57
CA TYR A 16 -5.14 7.96 22.37
C TYR A 16 -5.29 9.48 22.46
N LYS A 17 -6.40 9.96 23.01
CA LYS A 17 -6.58 11.37 23.36
C LYS A 17 -6.43 11.56 24.87
N ASP A 18 -5.89 12.69 25.25
CA ASP A 18 -5.90 13.12 26.65
C ASP A 18 -7.21 13.83 26.93
N TYR A 19 -7.86 13.42 28.00
CA TYR A 19 -9.10 14.01 28.51
C TYR A 19 -8.89 14.56 29.90
N THR A 20 -9.71 15.51 30.28
CA THR A 20 -9.79 15.99 31.65
C THR A 20 -11.10 15.53 32.26
N LEU A 21 -11.02 14.77 33.35
CA LEU A 21 -12.19 14.46 34.17
C LEU A 21 -12.46 15.66 35.07
N ALA A 22 -13.54 16.38 34.75
CA ALA A 22 -14.02 17.47 35.59
C ALA A 22 -15.15 16.95 36.50
N THR A 23 -15.00 17.07 37.78
CA THR A 23 -16.01 16.75 38.76
C THR A 23 -16.38 17.99 39.56
N THR A 24 -17.66 18.31 39.58
CA THR A 24 -18.20 19.39 40.39
C THR A 24 -18.91 18.81 41.60
N MET A 25 -18.52 19.22 42.76
CA MET A 25 -19.18 18.89 44.01
C MET A 25 -19.89 20.13 44.54
N VAL A 26 -21.18 20.00 44.73
CA VAL A 26 -21.99 21.06 45.35
C VAL A 26 -22.24 20.67 46.78
N TYR A 27 -21.94 21.52 47.70
CA TYR A 27 -22.24 21.29 49.14
C TYR A 27 -22.82 22.55 49.77
N ASP A 28 -23.77 22.33 50.71
CA ASP A 28 -24.35 23.39 51.50
C ASP A 28 -23.54 23.60 52.78
N ARG A 29 -23.12 24.80 53.04
CA ARG A 29 -22.38 25.19 54.27
C ARG A 29 -23.25 25.29 55.50
N GLY A 30 -24.56 24.97 55.37
CA GLY A 30 -25.51 25.01 56.50
C GLY A 30 -26.12 26.40 56.74
N ASN A 31 -25.87 27.38 55.87
CA ASN A 31 -26.45 28.71 55.89
C ASN A 31 -27.35 29.00 54.68
N GLY A 32 -27.60 28.00 53.83
CA GLY A 32 -28.38 28.12 52.62
C GLY A 32 -27.55 28.59 51.39
N ASP A 33 -26.25 28.76 51.54
CA ASP A 33 -25.36 29.04 50.42
C ASP A 33 -24.73 27.77 49.89
N GLU A 34 -24.96 27.45 48.63
CA GLU A 34 -24.31 26.36 47.92
C GLU A 34 -22.92 26.81 47.40
N GLU A 35 -21.92 25.99 47.62
CA GLU A 35 -20.58 26.22 47.06
C GLU A 35 -20.26 25.09 46.06
N GLU A 36 -19.88 25.49 44.87
CA GLU A 36 -19.37 24.56 43.85
C GLU A 36 -17.86 24.46 43.93
N VAL A 37 -17.35 23.25 44.06
CA VAL A 37 -15.92 22.97 43.97
C VAL A 37 -15.68 22.13 42.72
N LEU A 38 -15.03 22.76 41.72
CA LEU A 38 -14.60 22.06 40.53
C LEU A 38 -13.24 21.39 40.78
N LYS A 39 -13.16 20.11 40.55
CA LYS A 39 -11.93 19.35 40.58
C LYS A 39 -11.68 18.78 39.19
N GLU A 40 -10.53 19.13 38.59
CA GLU A 40 -10.08 18.63 37.32
C GLU A 40 -8.94 17.63 37.54
N GLU A 41 -9.07 16.45 36.96
CA GLU A 41 -8.02 15.44 36.98
C GLU A 41 -7.77 14.93 35.54
N PRO A 42 -6.52 14.74 35.15
CA PRO A 42 -6.22 14.18 33.86
C PRO A 42 -6.74 12.74 33.79
N LEU A 43 -7.59 12.44 32.81
CA LEU A 43 -8.08 11.12 32.50
C LEU A 43 -7.26 10.54 31.36
N ARG A 44 -6.52 9.48 31.62
CA ARG A 44 -5.84 8.72 30.60
C ARG A 44 -6.61 7.44 30.32
N ILE A 45 -7.00 7.22 29.06
CA ILE A 45 -7.67 5.97 28.68
C ILE A 45 -6.70 4.81 28.86
N ASP A 46 -7.15 3.77 29.59
CA ASP A 46 -6.34 2.58 29.82
C ASP A 46 -6.15 1.77 28.53
N LEU A 47 -4.91 1.74 28.04
CA LEU A 47 -4.50 1.00 26.86
C LEU A 47 -4.32 -0.52 27.10
N LYS A 48 -4.68 -1.05 28.26
CA LYS A 48 -4.55 -2.49 28.56
C LYS A 48 -5.33 -3.40 27.61
N LYS A 49 -6.29 -2.84 26.86
CA LYS A 49 -7.05 -3.56 25.82
C LYS A 49 -6.43 -3.45 24.43
N VAL A 50 -5.37 -2.69 24.25
CA VAL A 50 -4.71 -2.54 22.96
C VAL A 50 -3.70 -3.66 22.77
N GLU A 51 -3.94 -4.53 21.81
CA GLU A 51 -2.99 -5.53 21.38
C GLU A 51 -1.90 -4.88 20.53
N ILE A 52 -0.66 -4.89 21.00
CA ILE A 52 0.49 -4.44 20.19
C ILE A 52 0.82 -5.54 19.20
N LYS A 53 0.53 -5.28 17.91
CA LYS A 53 0.88 -6.20 16.82
C LYS A 53 2.28 -5.89 16.31
N ASN A 54 3.19 -6.83 16.48
CA ASN A 54 4.55 -6.72 15.97
C ASN A 54 4.55 -7.12 14.49
N ILE A 55 4.60 -6.12 13.59
CA ILE A 55 4.56 -6.33 12.14
C ILE A 55 5.92 -6.84 11.66
N LYS A 56 5.90 -7.97 10.98
CA LYS A 56 7.06 -8.58 10.33
C LYS A 56 7.22 -8.08 8.91
N GLU A 57 6.11 -7.97 8.18
CA GLU A 57 6.12 -7.67 6.76
C GLU A 57 4.79 -7.02 6.35
N THR A 58 4.86 -6.12 5.39
CA THR A 58 3.70 -5.56 4.69
C THR A 58 3.98 -5.59 3.19
N SER A 59 3.05 -6.11 2.41
CA SER A 59 3.11 -6.12 0.95
C SER A 59 1.79 -5.64 0.34
N LEU A 60 1.88 -5.03 -0.83
CA LEU A 60 0.70 -4.72 -1.63
C LEU A 60 0.39 -5.94 -2.51
N ILE A 61 -0.85 -6.39 -2.46
CA ILE A 61 -1.37 -7.44 -3.34
C ILE A 61 -2.61 -6.96 -4.07
N SER A 62 -2.91 -7.53 -5.22
CA SER A 62 -4.21 -7.47 -5.85
C SER A 62 -4.90 -8.83 -5.77
N VAL A 63 -6.23 -8.80 -5.69
CA VAL A 63 -7.06 -10.01 -5.63
C VAL A 63 -8.07 -9.93 -6.76
N ASP A 64 -8.11 -10.95 -7.61
CA ASP A 64 -9.06 -11.04 -8.71
C ASP A 64 -10.45 -11.54 -8.25
N ASP A 65 -11.40 -11.60 -9.19
CA ASP A 65 -12.77 -12.05 -8.92
C ASP A 65 -12.84 -13.54 -8.51
N GLN A 66 -11.77 -14.30 -8.71
CA GLN A 66 -11.65 -15.71 -8.33
C GLN A 66 -10.94 -15.88 -6.97
N GLY A 67 -10.47 -14.78 -6.38
CA GLY A 67 -9.76 -14.77 -5.11
C GLY A 67 -8.26 -15.07 -5.22
N LEU A 68 -7.70 -15.07 -6.43
CA LEU A 68 -6.27 -15.26 -6.64
C LEU A 68 -5.50 -14.00 -6.26
N GLU A 69 -4.50 -14.17 -5.39
CA GLU A 69 -3.61 -13.09 -4.97
C GLU A 69 -2.44 -12.94 -5.94
N THR A 70 -2.16 -11.70 -6.32
CA THR A 70 -0.98 -11.33 -7.13
C THR A 70 -0.18 -10.26 -6.41
N ASP A 71 1.14 -10.45 -6.31
CA ASP A 71 2.04 -9.43 -5.77
C ASP A 71 2.01 -8.17 -6.66
N SER A 72 1.72 -7.04 -6.03
CA SER A 72 1.63 -5.73 -6.67
C SER A 72 2.63 -4.71 -6.10
N SER A 73 3.67 -5.19 -5.42
CA SER A 73 4.68 -4.34 -4.78
C SER A 73 5.49 -3.49 -5.79
N LEU A 74 5.50 -3.88 -7.06
CA LEU A 74 6.14 -3.13 -8.16
C LEU A 74 5.05 -2.57 -9.09
N LEU A 75 4.28 -1.60 -8.62
CA LEU A 75 3.28 -0.92 -9.44
C LEU A 75 3.93 -0.22 -10.65
N SER A 76 3.40 -0.46 -11.84
CA SER A 76 3.84 0.19 -13.07
C SER A 76 3.29 1.60 -13.21
N GLU A 77 2.09 1.85 -12.68
CA GLU A 77 1.41 3.15 -12.70
C GLU A 77 0.41 3.23 -11.53
N THR A 78 -0.07 4.43 -11.23
CA THR A 78 -1.15 4.61 -10.24
C THR A 78 -2.42 3.94 -10.77
N PRO A 79 -3.00 2.96 -10.06
CA PRO A 79 -4.23 2.31 -10.50
C PRO A 79 -5.40 3.30 -10.55
N SER A 80 -6.24 3.18 -11.58
CA SER A 80 -7.49 3.96 -11.68
C SER A 80 -8.59 3.44 -10.74
N ASP A 81 -8.53 2.16 -10.34
CA ASP A 81 -9.41 1.55 -9.35
C ASP A 81 -8.57 0.82 -8.30
N VAL A 82 -8.82 1.11 -7.03
CA VAL A 82 -8.11 0.53 -5.89
C VAL A 82 -8.83 -0.64 -5.24
N LYS A 83 -10.08 -0.93 -5.65
CA LYS A 83 -10.90 -1.99 -5.05
C LYS A 83 -10.26 -3.39 -5.02
N PRO A 84 -9.50 -3.83 -6.06
CA PRO A 84 -8.85 -5.13 -6.02
C PRO A 84 -7.61 -5.18 -5.15
N TYR A 85 -7.15 -4.04 -4.58
CA TYR A 85 -5.90 -3.96 -3.84
C TYR A 85 -6.09 -4.10 -2.34
N TYR A 86 -5.14 -4.79 -1.71
CA TYR A 86 -5.06 -4.99 -0.27
C TYR A 86 -3.62 -4.83 0.21
N LEU A 87 -3.44 -4.25 1.39
CA LEU A 87 -2.20 -4.40 2.14
C LEU A 87 -2.28 -5.71 2.94
N LYS A 88 -1.40 -6.64 2.61
CA LYS A 88 -1.22 -7.89 3.33
C LYS A 88 -0.19 -7.67 4.41
N VAL A 89 -0.65 -7.64 5.65
CA VAL A 89 0.17 -7.40 6.85
C VAL A 89 0.39 -8.72 7.54
N THR A 90 1.65 -9.10 7.73
CA THR A 90 2.06 -10.32 8.43
C THR A 90 2.77 -9.94 9.72
N THR A 91 2.32 -10.48 10.83
CA THR A 91 2.95 -10.30 12.15
C THR A 91 4.03 -11.35 12.41
N HIS A 92 4.88 -11.15 13.43
CA HIS A 92 5.94 -12.09 13.77
C HIS A 92 5.43 -13.47 14.25
N ASP A 93 4.20 -13.56 14.72
CA ASP A 93 3.50 -14.82 15.01
C ASP A 93 2.85 -15.46 13.77
N ASN A 94 3.18 -14.94 12.57
CA ASN A 94 2.70 -15.38 11.26
C ASN A 94 1.17 -15.25 11.05
N LYS A 95 0.49 -14.43 11.82
CA LYS A 95 -0.89 -14.04 11.51
C LYS A 95 -0.89 -13.08 10.32
N VAL A 96 -1.81 -13.31 9.40
CA VAL A 96 -1.99 -12.50 8.20
C VAL A 96 -3.31 -11.74 8.28
N THR A 97 -3.26 -10.44 8.06
CA THR A 97 -4.44 -9.57 7.93
C THR A 97 -4.39 -8.88 6.58
N LYS A 98 -5.51 -8.85 5.86
CA LYS A 98 -5.65 -8.12 4.60
C LYS A 98 -6.46 -6.86 4.87
N LEU A 99 -5.88 -5.70 4.59
CA LEU A 99 -6.51 -4.39 4.77
C LEU A 99 -6.90 -3.87 3.38
N ALA A 100 -8.18 -3.59 3.18
CA ALA A 100 -8.65 -3.03 1.91
C ALA A 100 -8.01 -1.65 1.66
N VAL A 101 -7.45 -1.48 0.48
CA VAL A 101 -6.84 -0.21 0.09
C VAL A 101 -7.93 0.82 -0.19
N ASP A 102 -7.78 1.99 0.41
CA ASP A 102 -8.67 3.13 0.20
C ASP A 102 -8.10 4.09 -0.86
N LYS A 103 -6.78 4.26 -0.87
CA LYS A 103 -6.11 5.19 -1.78
C LYS A 103 -4.69 4.76 -2.10
N ILE A 104 -4.29 4.97 -3.36
CA ILE A 104 -2.89 4.91 -3.81
C ILE A 104 -2.59 6.25 -4.48
N GLU A 105 -1.57 6.95 -4.02
CA GLU A 105 -1.18 8.26 -4.55
C GLU A 105 0.33 8.40 -4.65
N GLU A 106 0.80 9.16 -5.64
CA GLU A 106 2.21 9.54 -5.71
C GLU A 106 2.50 10.62 -4.68
N VAL A 107 3.61 10.44 -3.96
CA VAL A 107 4.12 11.41 -2.99
C VAL A 107 5.64 11.52 -3.12
N THR A 108 6.18 12.67 -2.75
CA THR A 108 7.63 12.84 -2.64
C THR A 108 8.02 12.84 -1.17
N VAL A 109 8.90 11.92 -0.79
CA VAL A 109 9.45 11.81 0.56
C VAL A 109 10.97 11.83 0.44
N ASP A 110 11.61 12.77 1.11
CA ASP A 110 13.08 12.95 1.11
C ASP A 110 13.69 12.98 -0.31
N GLY A 111 12.96 13.59 -1.25
CA GLY A 111 13.39 13.72 -2.64
C GLY A 111 13.13 12.48 -3.53
N ALA A 112 12.65 11.38 -2.97
CA ALA A 112 12.24 10.19 -3.72
C ALA A 112 10.74 10.20 -4.01
N THR A 113 10.36 9.84 -5.24
CA THR A 113 8.95 9.64 -5.59
C THR A 113 8.53 8.21 -5.23
N LEU A 114 7.48 8.11 -4.41
CA LEU A 114 6.93 6.85 -3.90
C LEU A 114 5.43 6.78 -4.19
N TYR A 115 4.87 5.58 -4.17
CA TYR A 115 3.43 5.39 -4.02
C TYR A 115 3.12 5.25 -2.52
N LYS A 116 2.28 6.15 -2.02
CA LYS A 116 1.69 6.06 -0.69
C LYS A 116 0.40 5.28 -0.79
N VAL A 117 0.37 4.11 -0.17
CA VAL A 117 -0.80 3.24 -0.09
C VAL A 117 -1.45 3.42 1.26
N THR A 118 -2.70 3.86 1.26
CA THR A 118 -3.51 4.02 2.47
C THR A 118 -4.59 2.96 2.51
N ALA A 119 -4.69 2.24 3.60
CA ALA A 119 -5.68 1.19 3.81
C ALA A 119 -6.51 1.46 5.06
N LYS A 120 -7.79 1.06 5.04
CA LYS A 120 -8.66 1.08 6.21
C LYS A 120 -8.21 0.02 7.20
N ALA A 121 -7.93 0.44 8.42
CA ALA A 121 -7.40 -0.42 9.46
C ALA A 121 -8.17 -0.23 10.78
N PRO A 122 -9.43 -0.68 10.86
CA PRO A 122 -10.25 -0.47 12.06
C PRO A 122 -9.63 -1.13 13.30
N ASP A 123 -8.84 -2.20 13.11
CA ASP A 123 -8.21 -2.97 14.18
C ASP A 123 -6.68 -2.74 14.29
N LEU A 124 -6.12 -1.85 13.46
CA LEU A 124 -4.70 -1.54 13.44
C LEU A 124 -4.50 -0.02 13.44
N VAL A 125 -4.06 0.51 14.56
CA VAL A 125 -3.69 1.92 14.66
C VAL A 125 -2.18 2.06 14.51
N GLN A 126 -1.76 2.82 13.51
CA GLN A 126 -0.35 3.09 13.26
C GLN A 126 0.09 4.33 14.03
N ARG A 127 1.13 4.21 14.85
CA ARG A 127 1.76 5.36 15.49
C ARG A 127 2.59 6.14 14.46
N THR A 128 2.31 7.42 14.31
CA THR A 128 2.98 8.31 13.35
C THR A 128 3.92 9.33 13.99
N GLY A 129 3.92 9.42 15.33
CA GLY A 129 4.75 10.34 16.10
C GLY A 129 4.47 10.22 17.59
N ASP A 130 5.05 11.10 18.37
CA ASP A 130 4.76 11.16 19.81
C ASP A 130 3.31 11.61 20.02
N ASN A 131 2.53 10.73 20.63
CA ASN A 131 1.08 10.90 20.86
C ASN A 131 0.26 11.16 19.58
N GLN A 132 0.79 10.77 18.42
CA GLN A 132 0.09 10.85 17.15
C GLN A 132 -0.19 9.45 16.62
N PHE A 133 -1.43 9.21 16.26
CA PHE A 133 -1.91 7.93 15.74
C PHE A 133 -2.73 8.16 14.50
N ASN A 134 -2.63 7.23 13.56
CA ASN A 134 -3.40 7.25 12.34
C ASN A 134 -4.35 6.04 12.34
N GLU A 135 -5.63 6.28 12.14
CA GLU A 135 -6.66 5.23 12.01
C GLU A 135 -6.53 4.44 10.70
N ASN A 136 -5.76 4.98 9.74
CA ASN A 136 -5.44 4.30 8.51
C ASN A 136 -4.03 3.71 8.59
N TYR A 137 -3.87 2.53 8.04
CA TYR A 137 -2.55 1.93 7.86
C TYR A 137 -1.93 2.48 6.56
N VAL A 138 -0.71 2.99 6.65
CA VAL A 138 0.02 3.58 5.52
C VAL A 138 1.26 2.74 5.22
N HIS A 139 1.43 2.41 3.94
CA HIS A 139 2.61 1.72 3.42
C HIS A 139 3.16 2.46 2.20
N TYR A 140 4.48 2.53 2.07
CA TYR A 140 5.14 3.17 0.94
C TYR A 140 5.79 2.14 0.05
N ILE A 141 5.61 2.29 -1.26
CA ILE A 141 6.25 1.46 -2.28
C ILE A 141 7.09 2.35 -3.18
N ALA A 142 8.26 1.87 -3.58
CA ALA A 142 9.09 2.58 -4.53
C ALA A 142 8.36 2.73 -5.88
N LYS A 143 8.31 3.95 -6.41
CA LYS A 143 7.87 4.16 -7.79
C LYS A 143 9.01 3.75 -8.72
N PRO A 144 8.75 2.95 -9.76
CA PRO A 144 9.76 2.65 -10.76
C PRO A 144 10.29 3.93 -11.40
N LYS A 145 11.58 3.96 -11.65
CA LYS A 145 12.26 5.06 -12.32
C LYS A 145 11.73 5.20 -13.76
N ALA A 146 11.64 6.41 -14.28
CA ALA A 146 11.35 6.65 -15.69
C ALA A 146 12.49 6.10 -16.58
N HIS A 147 12.18 5.78 -17.84
CA HIS A 147 13.18 5.29 -18.78
C HIS A 147 14.29 6.32 -19.06
N GLU A 148 15.49 5.82 -19.32
CA GLU A 148 16.65 6.62 -19.69
C GLU A 148 17.21 6.08 -21.02
N GLY A 149 16.98 6.81 -22.11
CA GLY A 149 17.32 6.35 -23.45
C GLY A 149 16.56 5.07 -23.80
N ASP A 150 17.27 3.97 -24.05
CA ASP A 150 16.73 2.65 -24.33
C ASP A 150 16.57 1.75 -23.11
N VAL A 151 16.88 2.27 -21.89
CA VAL A 151 16.78 1.52 -20.61
C VAL A 151 15.47 1.83 -19.90
N TYR A 152 14.67 0.81 -19.68
CA TYR A 152 13.34 0.87 -19.06
C TYR A 152 13.35 0.24 -17.66
N TYR A 153 12.57 0.82 -16.75
CA TYR A 153 12.42 0.38 -15.36
C TYR A 153 10.97 0.02 -15.02
N ASN A 154 10.05 0.20 -15.97
CA ASN A 154 8.62 0.03 -15.81
C ASN A 154 8.05 -0.80 -16.96
N PHE A 155 7.33 -1.89 -16.64
CA PHE A 155 6.81 -2.82 -17.65
C PHE A 155 5.78 -2.17 -18.60
N ASN A 156 4.88 -1.34 -18.06
CA ASN A 156 3.87 -0.66 -18.87
C ASN A 156 4.52 0.30 -19.89
N GLU A 157 5.53 1.05 -19.45
CA GLU A 157 6.29 1.97 -20.30
C GLU A 157 7.07 1.21 -21.39
N LEU A 158 7.74 0.11 -21.01
CA LEU A 158 8.45 -0.78 -21.92
C LEU A 158 7.53 -1.32 -23.03
N VAL A 159 6.36 -1.85 -22.65
CA VAL A 159 5.40 -2.43 -23.60
C VAL A 159 4.85 -1.37 -24.55
N LYS A 160 4.49 -0.18 -24.05
CA LYS A 160 4.04 0.94 -24.88
C LYS A 160 5.12 1.36 -25.88
N ALA A 161 6.37 1.41 -25.46
CA ALA A 161 7.49 1.75 -26.32
C ALA A 161 7.75 0.70 -27.42
N MET A 162 7.74 -0.61 -27.05
CA MET A 162 7.87 -1.70 -28.02
C MET A 162 6.71 -1.75 -29.01
N GLN A 163 5.49 -1.45 -28.58
CA GLN A 163 4.32 -1.37 -29.44
C GLN A 163 4.42 -0.21 -30.43
N ALA A 164 4.94 0.94 -29.97
CA ALA A 164 5.12 2.15 -30.81
C ALA A 164 6.29 2.02 -31.79
N ASN A 165 7.38 1.37 -31.38
CA ASN A 165 8.57 1.19 -32.19
C ASN A 165 9.07 -0.26 -32.19
N PRO A 166 8.43 -1.18 -32.92
CA PRO A 166 8.75 -2.60 -32.87
C PRO A 166 10.13 -2.98 -33.44
N THR A 167 10.87 -2.04 -33.97
CA THR A 167 12.25 -2.22 -34.48
C THR A 167 13.32 -1.68 -33.55
N GLY A 168 12.92 -1.08 -32.42
CA GLY A 168 13.80 -0.43 -31.46
C GLY A 168 14.69 -1.38 -30.65
N ILE A 169 15.57 -0.79 -29.86
CA ILE A 169 16.37 -1.47 -28.86
C ILE A 169 15.76 -1.12 -27.50
N PHE A 170 15.53 -2.13 -26.67
CA PHE A 170 14.89 -2.00 -25.36
C PHE A 170 15.69 -2.80 -24.34
N LYS A 171 16.08 -2.16 -23.25
CA LYS A 171 16.85 -2.76 -22.18
C LYS A 171 16.11 -2.71 -20.86
N LEU A 172 16.07 -3.82 -20.15
CA LEU A 172 15.59 -3.84 -18.78
C LEU A 172 16.68 -3.27 -17.86
N GLY A 173 16.35 -2.24 -17.09
CA GLY A 173 17.21 -1.63 -16.07
C GLY A 173 16.94 -2.14 -14.64
N SER A 174 15.87 -2.91 -14.45
CA SER A 174 15.48 -3.54 -13.18
C SER A 174 14.53 -4.70 -13.41
N ASN A 175 14.23 -5.46 -12.36
CA ASN A 175 13.06 -6.35 -12.38
C ASN A 175 11.79 -5.54 -12.58
N MET A 176 10.84 -6.10 -13.32
CA MET A 176 9.57 -5.48 -13.67
C MET A 176 8.39 -6.37 -13.30
N ASN A 177 7.25 -5.74 -13.04
CA ASN A 177 6.00 -6.45 -12.73
C ASN A 177 4.95 -6.15 -13.80
N ALA A 178 4.46 -7.20 -14.46
CA ALA A 178 3.39 -7.13 -15.44
C ALA A 178 1.98 -7.18 -14.81
N ALA A 179 1.88 -7.39 -13.50
CA ALA A 179 0.62 -7.37 -12.78
C ALA A 179 -0.12 -6.06 -13.04
N ASN A 180 -1.40 -6.17 -13.36
CA ASN A 180 -2.30 -5.04 -13.61
C ASN A 180 -1.99 -4.20 -14.87
N VAL A 181 -0.96 -4.58 -15.65
CA VAL A 181 -0.73 -3.99 -16.97
C VAL A 181 -1.62 -4.69 -18.00
N GLN A 182 -2.48 -3.89 -18.66
CA GLN A 182 -3.41 -4.43 -19.63
C GLN A 182 -2.70 -4.75 -20.94
N PRO A 183 -2.84 -5.99 -21.45
CA PRO A 183 -2.31 -6.34 -22.77
C PRO A 183 -3.01 -5.54 -23.87
N ALA A 184 -2.28 -5.20 -24.93
CA ALA A 184 -2.85 -4.53 -26.11
C ALA A 184 -3.84 -5.42 -26.90
N GLY A 185 -3.83 -6.73 -26.64
CA GLY A 185 -4.71 -7.72 -27.27
C GLY A 185 -4.47 -9.13 -26.74
N LYS A 186 -4.23 -10.10 -27.63
CA LYS A 186 -3.87 -11.47 -27.22
C LYS A 186 -2.45 -11.56 -26.64
N SER A 187 -1.65 -10.52 -26.82
CA SER A 187 -0.29 -10.36 -26.29
C SER A 187 -0.09 -8.93 -25.78
N TYR A 188 0.97 -8.69 -25.00
CA TYR A 188 1.33 -7.34 -24.57
C TYR A 188 1.80 -6.47 -25.73
N VAL A 189 2.57 -7.04 -26.66
CA VAL A 189 3.01 -6.39 -27.91
C VAL A 189 2.36 -7.14 -29.07
N THR A 190 1.47 -6.48 -29.79
CA THR A 190 0.69 -7.07 -30.90
C THR A 190 1.35 -6.87 -32.25
N ASN A 191 2.16 -5.80 -32.40
CA ASN A 191 2.94 -5.56 -33.61
C ASN A 191 4.07 -6.61 -33.75
N ALA A 192 4.38 -7.01 -34.98
CA ALA A 192 5.49 -7.92 -35.23
C ALA A 192 6.81 -7.31 -34.72
N PHE A 193 7.40 -7.94 -33.72
CA PHE A 193 8.62 -7.44 -33.10
C PHE A 193 9.87 -7.80 -33.94
N LYS A 194 10.61 -6.81 -34.28
CA LYS A 194 11.84 -6.90 -35.10
C LYS A 194 13.06 -6.29 -34.40
N GLY A 195 12.86 -5.78 -33.18
CA GLY A 195 13.87 -5.09 -32.41
C GLY A 195 14.69 -6.03 -31.52
N ILE A 196 15.32 -5.46 -30.52
CA ILE A 196 16.11 -6.17 -29.51
C ILE A 196 15.49 -5.88 -28.15
N LEU A 197 15.20 -6.92 -27.37
CA LEU A 197 14.85 -6.84 -25.97
C LEU A 197 15.88 -7.63 -25.16
N GLU A 198 16.53 -6.97 -24.21
CA GLU A 198 17.56 -7.58 -23.36
C GLU A 198 17.64 -6.89 -21.99
N SER A 199 18.32 -7.48 -21.02
CA SER A 199 18.73 -6.74 -19.81
C SER A 199 19.94 -5.86 -20.12
N THR A 200 20.16 -4.83 -19.28
CA THR A 200 21.39 -4.04 -19.34
C THR A 200 22.63 -4.90 -19.13
N ASP A 201 23.76 -4.48 -19.70
CA ASP A 201 25.00 -5.26 -19.71
C ASP A 201 25.42 -5.76 -18.34
N GLY A 202 25.76 -7.06 -18.28
CA GLY A 202 26.15 -7.74 -17.05
C GLY A 202 25.00 -8.13 -16.09
N ASN A 203 23.76 -7.83 -16.46
CA ASN A 203 22.59 -8.16 -15.65
C ASN A 203 21.67 -9.18 -16.33
N THR A 204 20.83 -9.82 -15.52
CA THR A 204 19.70 -10.64 -15.98
C THR A 204 18.51 -10.28 -15.10
N PHE A 205 17.63 -9.42 -15.60
CA PHE A 205 16.42 -8.98 -14.90
C PHE A 205 15.24 -9.86 -15.24
N ALA A 206 14.27 -9.90 -14.33
CA ALA A 206 13.03 -10.67 -14.48
C ALA A 206 11.84 -9.76 -14.82
N ILE A 207 10.92 -10.31 -15.63
CA ILE A 207 9.56 -9.79 -15.78
C ILE A 207 8.64 -10.78 -15.06
N HIS A 208 7.97 -10.31 -13.99
CA HIS A 208 7.09 -11.11 -13.16
C HIS A 208 5.62 -10.98 -13.57
N ASN A 209 4.83 -12.01 -13.26
CA ASN A 209 3.37 -12.00 -13.32
C ASN A 209 2.79 -11.72 -14.72
N ILE A 210 3.39 -12.30 -15.73
CA ILE A 210 2.88 -12.23 -17.11
C ILE A 210 1.64 -13.13 -17.24
N THR A 211 0.53 -12.57 -17.71
CA THR A 211 -0.77 -13.27 -17.91
C THR A 211 -1.15 -13.47 -19.37
N ARG A 212 -0.33 -13.01 -20.31
CA ARG A 212 -0.46 -13.16 -21.76
C ARG A 212 0.91 -13.27 -22.39
N PRO A 213 1.05 -13.81 -23.61
CA PRO A 213 2.32 -13.78 -24.33
C PRO A 213 2.87 -12.37 -24.42
N LEU A 214 4.18 -12.22 -24.20
CA LEU A 214 4.83 -10.92 -24.31
C LEU A 214 4.71 -10.36 -25.73
N PHE A 215 4.96 -11.20 -26.73
CA PHE A 215 4.84 -10.88 -28.15
C PHE A 215 3.80 -11.75 -28.83
N GLY A 216 3.01 -11.16 -29.73
CA GLY A 216 2.14 -11.90 -30.63
C GLY A 216 2.92 -12.56 -31.77
N ASN A 217 3.97 -11.88 -32.25
CA ASN A 217 4.85 -12.37 -33.29
C ASN A 217 6.25 -11.75 -33.14
N ILE A 218 7.31 -12.53 -33.42
CA ILE A 218 8.68 -12.06 -33.54
C ILE A 218 9.19 -12.35 -34.95
N GLU A 219 9.49 -11.30 -35.71
CA GLU A 219 9.96 -11.37 -37.10
C GLU A 219 11.40 -10.85 -37.23
N GLY A 220 12.36 -11.70 -36.92
CA GLY A 220 13.79 -11.32 -37.00
C GLY A 220 14.25 -10.50 -35.78
N GLY A 221 13.38 -10.30 -34.77
CA GLY A 221 13.75 -9.68 -33.51
C GLY A 221 14.54 -10.63 -32.61
N SER A 222 15.16 -10.09 -31.56
CA SER A 222 15.96 -10.83 -30.57
C SER A 222 15.48 -10.54 -29.16
N VAL A 223 15.32 -11.60 -28.36
CA VAL A 223 15.03 -11.52 -26.91
C VAL A 223 16.07 -12.34 -26.18
N LYS A 224 16.83 -11.72 -25.27
CA LYS A 224 17.95 -12.39 -24.58
C LYS A 224 18.22 -11.80 -23.19
N ASN A 225 18.92 -12.58 -22.39
CA ASN A 225 19.43 -12.18 -21.06
C ASN A 225 18.33 -11.62 -20.13
N LEU A 226 17.13 -12.23 -20.13
CA LEU A 226 16.07 -11.90 -19.19
C LEU A 226 15.35 -13.17 -18.72
N LEU A 227 14.64 -13.05 -17.59
CA LEU A 227 13.82 -14.11 -17.01
C LEU A 227 12.34 -13.75 -17.11
N LEU A 228 11.50 -14.78 -17.25
CA LEU A 228 10.06 -14.64 -17.09
C LEU A 228 9.66 -15.49 -15.88
N GLU A 229 9.07 -14.87 -14.87
CA GLU A 229 8.72 -15.53 -13.61
C GLU A 229 7.23 -15.37 -13.30
N ASN A 230 6.65 -16.36 -12.62
CA ASN A 230 5.22 -16.41 -12.32
C ASN A 230 4.34 -16.20 -13.58
N VAL A 231 4.66 -16.95 -14.62
CA VAL A 231 3.97 -16.88 -15.92
C VAL A 231 2.70 -17.71 -15.87
N ASN A 232 1.54 -17.10 -16.18
CA ASN A 232 0.22 -17.75 -16.26
C ASN A 232 -0.44 -17.37 -17.60
N ILE A 233 -0.15 -18.14 -18.66
CA ILE A 233 -0.63 -17.91 -20.04
C ILE A 233 -1.60 -19.00 -20.44
#